data_a7bd451d237669a7341e3b6e1f076a5a
#
_entry.id   a7bd451d237669a7341e3b6e1f076a5a
#
_cell.length_a   1.000
_cell.length_b   1.000
_cell.length_c   1.000
_cell.angle_alpha   90.00
_cell.angle_beta   90.00
_cell.angle_gamma   90.00
#
_symmetry.space_group_name_H-M   'P 1'
#
loop_
_entity.id
_entity.type
_entity.pdbx_description
1 polymer ?
#
loop_
_entity_poly.entity_id
_entity_poly.type
_entity_poly.pdbx_seq_one_letter_code
_entity_poly.pdbx_strand_id
1 'polypeptide(L)'
;MAEELEKWRYPRFFSDTIDEDGKKIYMNSEDSKHIAQVLRMRSGDKAIICDKNGHDYLCELSPIENKSSVEFVILDKKNNAAEPDVEITLFQAIPKNDKLDFIVQKATELGAARVVPFLSKRCVSRPDAKSAEKKVQRLQRIAYEASKQCGRGKIPEVMPF
;
A
#
# COMPACT_ATOMS: atom_id res chain seq x y z
N MET A 1 -16.32 1.70 21.56
CA MET A 1 -15.04 2.32 21.10
C MET A 1 -13.88 1.33 21.06
N ALA A 2 -13.59 0.54 22.11
CA ALA A 2 -12.53 -0.50 22.05
C ALA A 2 -12.89 -1.66 21.11
N GLU A 3 -14.10 -2.17 21.12
CA GLU A 3 -14.60 -3.23 20.20
C GLU A 3 -14.59 -2.79 18.73
N GLU A 4 -14.86 -1.51 18.43
CA GLU A 4 -14.78 -0.98 17.07
C GLU A 4 -13.34 -0.93 16.55
N LEU A 5 -12.37 -0.62 17.40
CA LEU A 5 -10.95 -0.59 17.04
C LEU A 5 -10.38 -1.99 16.79
N GLU A 6 -10.85 -3.02 17.51
CA GLU A 6 -10.45 -4.41 17.30
C GLU A 6 -11.01 -4.98 15.97
N LYS A 7 -12.21 -4.56 15.57
CA LYS A 7 -12.87 -4.99 14.32
C LYS A 7 -12.04 -4.70 13.06
N TRP A 8 -11.06 -3.79 13.12
CA TRP A 8 -10.27 -3.34 11.97
C TRP A 8 -8.76 -3.69 12.08
N ARG A 9 -8.41 -4.65 12.93
CA ARG A 9 -7.03 -5.14 13.13
C ARG A 9 -6.73 -6.42 12.34
N TYR A 10 -6.97 -6.37 11.03
CA TYR A 10 -6.69 -7.48 10.13
C TYR A 10 -5.57 -7.14 9.13
N PRO A 11 -4.96 -8.12 8.47
CA PRO A 11 -4.04 -7.87 7.37
C PRO A 11 -4.65 -6.91 6.36
N ARG A 12 -3.85 -5.96 5.86
CA ARG A 12 -4.30 -4.92 4.94
C ARG A 12 -3.74 -5.16 3.54
N PHE A 13 -4.59 -4.94 2.54
CA PHE A 13 -4.26 -5.00 1.13
C PHE A 13 -4.86 -3.81 0.38
N PHE A 14 -4.45 -3.64 -0.89
CA PHE A 14 -5.06 -2.69 -1.81
C PHE A 14 -5.62 -3.43 -3.02
N SER A 15 -6.77 -3.00 -3.53
CA SER A 15 -7.32 -3.52 -4.76
C SER A 15 -7.94 -2.41 -5.59
N ASP A 16 -7.83 -2.53 -6.91
CA ASP A 16 -8.51 -1.68 -7.88
C ASP A 16 -9.76 -2.37 -8.47
N THR A 17 -9.99 -3.64 -8.11
CA THR A 17 -11.07 -4.46 -8.65
C THR A 17 -12.11 -4.72 -7.56
N ILE A 18 -12.96 -3.72 -7.33
CA ILE A 18 -14.02 -3.72 -6.31
C ILE A 18 -15.37 -3.69 -7.00
N ASP A 19 -16.17 -4.70 -6.78
CA ASP A 19 -17.57 -4.80 -7.18
C ASP A 19 -18.45 -4.59 -5.95
N GLU A 20 -18.85 -3.34 -5.72
CA GLU A 20 -19.70 -2.99 -4.57
C GLU A 20 -21.12 -3.55 -4.71
N ASP A 21 -21.66 -3.63 -5.92
CA ASP A 21 -23.01 -4.16 -6.17
C ASP A 21 -23.06 -5.66 -5.89
N GLY A 22 -22.06 -6.41 -6.37
CA GLY A 22 -21.87 -7.82 -6.09
C GLY A 22 -21.26 -8.10 -4.71
N LYS A 23 -20.87 -7.06 -3.96
CA LYS A 23 -20.16 -7.15 -2.66
C LYS A 23 -18.92 -8.03 -2.71
N LYS A 24 -18.14 -7.91 -3.78
CA LYS A 24 -16.94 -8.72 -4.03
C LYS A 24 -15.72 -7.86 -4.32
N ILE A 25 -14.57 -8.34 -3.88
CA ILE A 25 -13.27 -7.77 -4.21
C ILE A 25 -12.36 -8.86 -4.72
N TYR A 26 -11.70 -8.58 -5.84
CA TYR A 26 -10.77 -9.50 -6.46
C TYR A 26 -9.34 -9.01 -6.27
N MET A 27 -8.46 -9.92 -5.84
CA MET A 27 -7.06 -9.61 -5.60
C MET A 27 -6.22 -9.89 -6.85
N ASN A 28 -5.20 -9.06 -7.08
CA ASN A 28 -4.21 -9.32 -8.12
C ASN A 28 -3.41 -10.60 -7.83
N SER A 29 -2.68 -11.10 -8.82
CA SER A 29 -1.95 -12.37 -8.71
C SER A 29 -0.84 -12.37 -7.65
N GLU A 30 -0.18 -11.24 -7.40
CA GLU A 30 0.89 -11.12 -6.39
C GLU A 30 0.31 -11.20 -4.99
N ASP A 31 -0.69 -10.38 -4.68
CA ASP A 31 -1.36 -10.38 -3.38
C ASP A 31 -2.12 -11.69 -3.14
N SER A 32 -2.74 -12.28 -4.18
CA SER A 32 -3.40 -13.60 -4.07
C SER A 32 -2.42 -14.69 -3.63
N LYS A 33 -1.22 -14.74 -4.21
CA LYS A 33 -0.17 -15.67 -3.80
C LYS A 33 0.31 -15.38 -2.38
N HIS A 34 0.46 -14.11 -2.02
CA HIS A 34 0.86 -13.71 -0.67
C HIS A 34 -0.17 -14.18 0.37
N ILE A 35 -1.46 -13.97 0.11
CA ILE A 35 -2.57 -14.40 0.96
C ILE A 35 -2.57 -15.93 1.13
N ALA A 36 -2.51 -16.66 0.03
CA ALA A 36 -2.66 -18.12 0.04
C ALA A 36 -1.42 -18.88 0.52
N GLN A 37 -0.20 -18.39 0.22
CA GLN A 37 1.03 -19.12 0.43
C GLN A 37 1.88 -18.59 1.59
N VAL A 38 1.94 -17.28 1.78
CA VAL A 38 2.75 -16.65 2.83
C VAL A 38 1.94 -16.50 4.10
N LEU A 39 0.80 -15.82 4.05
CA LEU A 39 -0.08 -15.65 5.19
C LEU A 39 -0.91 -16.89 5.50
N ARG A 40 -1.07 -17.78 4.52
CA ARG A 40 -1.82 -19.04 4.64
C ARG A 40 -3.25 -18.84 5.16
N MET A 41 -3.86 -17.76 4.71
CA MET A 41 -5.24 -17.44 5.08
C MET A 41 -6.21 -18.52 4.54
N ARG A 42 -7.29 -18.71 5.27
CA ARG A 42 -8.32 -19.71 4.97
C ARG A 42 -9.66 -19.02 4.72
N SER A 43 -10.56 -19.69 4.06
CA SER A 43 -11.95 -19.23 3.92
C SER A 43 -12.53 -18.87 5.28
N GLY A 44 -13.17 -17.71 5.37
CA GLY A 44 -13.68 -17.12 6.59
C GLY A 44 -12.71 -16.19 7.33
N ASP A 45 -11.42 -16.19 6.99
CA ASP A 45 -10.46 -15.23 7.56
C ASP A 45 -10.77 -13.83 7.04
N LYS A 46 -10.52 -12.84 7.90
CA LYS A 46 -10.85 -11.44 7.60
C LYS A 46 -9.61 -10.64 7.18
N ALA A 47 -9.83 -9.70 6.28
CA ALA A 47 -8.83 -8.72 5.85
C ALA A 47 -9.46 -7.33 5.71
N ILE A 48 -8.62 -6.30 5.73
CA ILE A 48 -8.98 -4.94 5.32
C ILE A 48 -8.48 -4.75 3.89
N ILE A 49 -9.37 -4.37 2.98
CA ILE A 49 -8.99 -4.05 1.62
C ILE A 49 -9.32 -2.59 1.35
N CYS A 50 -8.35 -1.86 0.83
CA CYS A 50 -8.45 -0.43 0.55
C CYS A 50 -8.55 -0.18 -0.96
N ASP A 51 -9.41 0.76 -1.37
CA ASP A 51 -9.63 1.14 -2.77
C ASP A 51 -8.65 2.20 -3.30
N LYS A 52 -7.60 2.54 -2.54
CA LYS A 52 -6.65 3.65 -2.82
C LYS A 52 -7.28 5.04 -2.90
N ASN A 53 -8.61 5.15 -2.76
CA ASN A 53 -9.36 6.40 -2.78
C ASN A 53 -9.78 6.88 -1.39
N GLY A 54 -9.34 6.16 -0.36
CA GLY A 54 -9.57 6.51 1.03
C GLY A 54 -10.73 5.75 1.69
N HIS A 55 -11.20 4.64 1.10
CA HIS A 55 -12.16 3.75 1.74
C HIS A 55 -11.52 2.44 2.13
N ASP A 56 -11.86 1.97 3.32
CA ASP A 56 -11.51 0.67 3.85
C ASP A 56 -12.72 -0.25 3.83
N TYR A 57 -12.55 -1.45 3.32
CA TYR A 57 -13.53 -2.51 3.31
C TYR A 57 -13.10 -3.62 4.26
N LEU A 58 -13.92 -3.93 5.24
CA LEU A 58 -13.78 -5.16 6.01
C LEU A 58 -14.32 -6.30 5.17
N CYS A 59 -13.49 -7.27 4.91
CA CYS A 59 -13.81 -8.36 4.00
C CYS A 59 -13.53 -9.72 4.64
N GLU A 60 -14.23 -10.73 4.14
CA GLU A 60 -14.05 -12.13 4.48
C GLU A 60 -13.59 -12.92 3.25
N LEU A 61 -12.57 -13.74 3.43
CA LEU A 61 -11.98 -14.54 2.36
C LEU A 61 -12.93 -15.63 1.90
N SER A 62 -13.28 -15.66 0.63
CA SER A 62 -14.03 -16.73 -0.01
C SER A 62 -13.18 -18.03 -0.10
N PRO A 63 -13.78 -19.19 -0.37
CA PRO A 63 -13.03 -20.41 -0.67
C PRO A 63 -12.03 -20.18 -1.80
N ILE A 64 -10.77 -20.57 -1.58
CA ILE A 64 -9.69 -20.36 -2.55
C ILE A 64 -9.75 -21.48 -3.60
N GLU A 65 -10.37 -21.20 -4.73
CA GLU A 65 -10.38 -22.12 -5.87
C GLU A 65 -9.11 -21.98 -6.71
N ASN A 66 -8.62 -20.76 -6.84
CA ASN A 66 -7.40 -20.43 -7.60
C ASN A 66 -6.46 -19.54 -6.76
N LYS A 67 -5.25 -20.04 -6.49
CA LYS A 67 -4.22 -19.31 -5.74
C LYS A 67 -3.69 -18.03 -6.43
N SER A 68 -4.01 -17.85 -7.69
CA SER A 68 -3.62 -16.64 -8.45
C SER A 68 -4.74 -15.60 -8.58
N SER A 69 -5.94 -15.93 -8.09
CA SER A 69 -7.10 -15.04 -8.10
C SER A 69 -7.97 -15.33 -6.89
N VAL A 70 -7.71 -14.60 -5.81
CA VAL A 70 -8.42 -14.72 -4.55
C VAL A 70 -9.56 -13.71 -4.52
N GLU A 71 -10.72 -14.15 -4.06
CA GLU A 71 -11.92 -13.35 -3.90
C GLU A 71 -12.23 -13.11 -2.43
N PHE A 72 -12.69 -11.92 -2.11
CA PHE A 72 -13.23 -11.54 -0.81
C PHE A 72 -14.67 -11.05 -0.93
N VAL A 73 -15.48 -11.35 0.10
CA VAL A 73 -16.82 -10.79 0.27
C VAL A 73 -16.74 -9.57 1.18
N ILE A 74 -17.37 -8.48 0.78
CA ILE A 74 -17.43 -7.23 1.56
C ILE A 74 -18.45 -7.41 2.69
N LEU A 75 -18.01 -7.19 3.93
CA LEU A 75 -18.85 -7.22 5.13
C LEU A 75 -19.23 -5.81 5.59
N ASP A 76 -18.31 -4.84 5.44
CA ASP A 76 -18.50 -3.49 5.92
C ASP A 76 -17.60 -2.51 5.15
N LYS A 77 -17.98 -1.21 5.12
CA LYS A 77 -17.22 -0.13 4.46
C LYS A 77 -17.15 1.06 5.37
N LYS A 78 -15.98 1.73 5.43
CA LYS A 78 -15.81 3.01 6.12
C LYS A 78 -14.82 3.90 5.40
N ASN A 79 -14.84 5.20 5.69
CA ASN A 79 -13.76 6.10 5.30
C ASN A 79 -12.49 5.78 6.10
N ASN A 80 -11.34 5.81 5.43
CA ASN A 80 -10.05 5.67 6.08
C ASN A 80 -9.75 6.96 6.87
N ALA A 81 -9.47 6.81 8.17
CA ALA A 81 -9.20 7.93 9.07
C ALA A 81 -7.70 8.26 9.21
N ALA A 82 -6.81 7.56 8.50
CA ALA A 82 -5.37 7.76 8.61
C ALA A 82 -4.80 8.74 7.58
N GLU A 83 -5.64 9.24 6.65
CA GLU A 83 -5.19 10.23 5.69
C GLU A 83 -5.23 11.64 6.32
N PRO A 84 -4.14 12.43 6.17
CA PRO A 84 -4.14 13.82 6.63
C PRO A 84 -5.03 14.69 5.74
N ASP A 85 -5.56 15.76 6.32
CA ASP A 85 -6.39 16.77 5.62
C ASP A 85 -5.57 17.64 4.64
N VAL A 86 -4.25 17.55 4.68
CA VAL A 86 -3.34 18.32 3.85
C VAL A 86 -2.52 17.41 2.93
N GLU A 87 -2.31 17.83 1.70
CA GLU A 87 -1.47 17.12 0.74
C GLU A 87 -0.01 17.59 0.87
N ILE A 88 0.87 16.72 1.36
CA ILE A 88 2.29 17.00 1.58
C ILE A 88 3.12 16.37 0.46
N THR A 89 3.91 17.15 -0.24
CA THR A 89 4.92 16.68 -1.19
C THR A 89 6.33 16.86 -0.60
N LEU A 90 7.05 15.76 -0.45
CA LEU A 90 8.45 15.76 0.00
C LEU A 90 9.39 15.86 -1.20
N PHE A 91 10.15 16.97 -1.32
CA PHE A 91 11.28 17.06 -2.23
C PHE A 91 12.56 16.61 -1.52
N GLN A 92 13.16 15.50 -1.97
CA GLN A 92 14.29 14.86 -1.31
C GLN A 92 15.51 14.77 -2.23
N ALA A 93 16.60 15.45 -1.90
CA ALA A 93 17.87 15.21 -2.58
C ALA A 93 18.36 13.78 -2.31
N ILE A 94 18.88 13.11 -3.34
CA ILE A 94 19.32 11.70 -3.21
C ILE A 94 20.47 11.60 -2.23
N PRO A 95 20.29 10.94 -1.08
CA PRO A 95 21.35 10.75 -0.09
C PRO A 95 22.33 9.65 -0.52
N LYS A 96 23.44 9.53 0.20
CA LYS A 96 24.34 8.38 0.07
C LYS A 96 23.67 7.11 0.60
N ASN A 97 23.99 5.97 -0.03
CA ASN A 97 23.54 4.64 0.35
C ASN A 97 21.99 4.48 0.35
N ASP A 98 21.47 3.53 1.12
CA ASP A 98 20.05 3.17 1.16
C ASP A 98 19.20 4.05 2.07
N LYS A 99 19.71 5.23 2.47
CA LYS A 99 18.94 6.16 3.32
C LYS A 99 17.65 6.63 2.68
N LEU A 100 17.58 6.66 1.34
CA LEU A 100 16.37 7.06 0.62
C LEU A 100 15.21 6.09 0.88
N ASP A 101 15.49 4.82 1.04
CA ASP A 101 14.49 3.79 1.37
C ASP A 101 13.82 4.09 2.71
N PHE A 102 14.62 4.37 3.72
CA PHE A 102 14.13 4.77 5.04
C PHE A 102 13.35 6.09 5.00
N ILE A 103 13.81 7.07 4.21
CA ILE A 103 13.12 8.36 4.06
C ILE A 103 11.76 8.15 3.42
N VAL A 104 11.65 7.37 2.34
CA VAL A 104 10.37 7.07 1.69
C VAL A 104 9.43 6.34 2.63
N GLN A 105 9.93 5.34 3.37
CA GLN A 105 9.15 4.64 4.37
C GLN A 105 8.58 5.62 5.41
N LYS A 106 9.43 6.47 6.02
CA LYS A 106 9.00 7.39 7.06
C LYS A 106 8.12 8.52 6.52
N ALA A 107 8.39 9.03 5.33
CA ALA A 107 7.51 10.00 4.67
C ALA A 107 6.10 9.41 4.45
N THR A 108 6.03 8.15 4.05
CA THR A 108 4.76 7.43 3.91
C THR A 108 4.03 7.33 5.24
N GLU A 109 4.70 6.87 6.29
CA GLU A 109 4.14 6.73 7.63
C GLU A 109 3.64 8.06 8.21
N LEU A 110 4.31 9.17 7.86
CA LEU A 110 3.97 10.54 8.29
C LEU A 110 2.90 11.21 7.41
N GLY A 111 2.37 10.53 6.39
CA GLY A 111 1.25 11.04 5.62
C GLY A 111 1.62 11.80 4.33
N ALA A 112 2.88 11.76 3.86
CA ALA A 112 3.22 12.36 2.58
C ALA A 112 2.35 11.75 1.45
N ALA A 113 1.83 12.61 0.57
CA ALA A 113 1.07 12.20 -0.61
C ALA A 113 2.01 11.92 -1.80
N ARG A 114 3.17 12.57 -1.83
CA ARG A 114 4.13 12.44 -2.92
C ARG A 114 5.57 12.59 -2.42
N VAL A 115 6.47 11.80 -3.00
CA VAL A 115 7.91 11.95 -2.80
C VAL A 115 8.57 12.24 -4.15
N VAL A 116 9.31 13.33 -4.23
CA VAL A 116 10.02 13.78 -5.43
C VAL A 116 11.52 13.72 -5.16
N PRO A 117 12.20 12.61 -5.49
CA PRO A 117 13.64 12.54 -5.38
C PRO A 117 14.29 13.45 -6.45
N PHE A 118 15.38 14.11 -6.13
CA PHE A 118 16.10 14.94 -7.11
C PHE A 118 17.61 14.89 -6.94
N LEU A 119 18.32 15.20 -8.04
CA LEU A 119 19.77 15.27 -8.09
C LEU A 119 20.23 16.70 -7.78
N SER A 120 20.78 16.91 -6.59
CA SER A 120 21.45 18.18 -6.25
C SER A 120 22.89 18.19 -6.76
N LYS A 121 23.53 19.38 -6.79
CA LYS A 121 24.96 19.51 -7.12
C LYS A 121 25.87 18.68 -6.18
N ARG A 122 25.41 18.42 -4.95
CA ARG A 122 26.16 17.69 -3.89
C ARG A 122 25.87 16.18 -3.87
N CYS A 123 24.98 15.67 -4.73
CA CYS A 123 24.71 14.24 -4.79
C CYS A 123 25.93 13.49 -5.34
N VAL A 124 26.43 12.55 -4.55
CA VAL A 124 27.54 11.66 -4.94
C VAL A 124 27.04 10.54 -5.87
N SER A 125 25.87 9.98 -5.59
CA SER A 125 25.26 8.93 -6.40
C SER A 125 24.43 9.55 -7.53
N ARG A 126 24.80 9.26 -8.76
CA ARG A 126 24.10 9.73 -9.97
C ARG A 126 23.75 8.48 -10.81
N PRO A 127 22.58 7.87 -10.60
CA PRO A 127 22.18 6.72 -11.37
C PRO A 127 21.96 7.11 -12.83
N ASP A 128 22.30 6.20 -13.75
CA ASP A 128 21.87 6.28 -15.14
C ASP A 128 20.35 6.08 -15.26
N ALA A 129 19.77 6.33 -16.44
CA ALA A 129 18.31 6.27 -16.62
C ALA A 129 17.71 4.90 -16.23
N LYS A 130 18.37 3.80 -16.60
CA LYS A 130 17.89 2.43 -16.31
C LYS A 130 17.97 2.11 -14.80
N SER A 131 19.04 2.55 -14.15
CA SER A 131 19.21 2.39 -12.70
C SER A 131 18.24 3.28 -11.93
N ALA A 132 17.95 4.49 -12.44
CA ALA A 132 16.98 5.41 -11.87
C ALA A 132 15.57 4.79 -11.88
N GLU A 133 15.14 4.25 -13.02
CA GLU A 133 13.83 3.61 -13.15
C GLU A 133 13.66 2.45 -12.16
N LYS A 134 14.63 1.52 -12.10
CA LYS A 134 14.60 0.41 -11.13
C LYS A 134 14.55 0.90 -9.68
N LYS A 135 15.24 1.99 -9.39
CA LYS A 135 15.25 2.58 -8.05
C LYS A 135 13.88 3.18 -7.72
N VAL A 136 13.24 3.89 -8.64
CA VAL A 136 11.86 4.40 -8.46
C VAL A 136 10.88 3.25 -8.20
N GLN A 137 10.93 2.19 -8.99
CA GLN A 137 10.07 1.01 -8.79
C GLN A 137 10.27 0.40 -7.40
N ARG A 138 11.52 0.27 -6.92
CA ARG A 138 11.82 -0.20 -5.57
C ARG A 138 11.27 0.72 -4.49
N LEU A 139 11.45 2.02 -4.64
CA LEU A 139 10.94 3.02 -3.69
C LEU A 139 9.41 3.04 -3.67
N GLN A 140 8.75 2.89 -4.82
CA GLN A 140 7.30 2.78 -4.90
C GLN A 140 6.79 1.53 -4.16
N ARG A 141 7.53 0.41 -4.24
CA ARG A 141 7.21 -0.79 -3.48
C ARG A 141 7.36 -0.57 -1.97
N ILE A 142 8.38 0.16 -1.54
CA ILE A 142 8.56 0.53 -0.11
C ILE A 142 7.39 1.39 0.36
N ALA A 143 6.97 2.38 -0.42
CA ALA A 143 5.80 3.21 -0.10
C ALA A 143 4.52 2.36 0.00
N TYR A 144 4.32 1.40 -0.91
CA TYR A 144 3.20 0.46 -0.89
C TYR A 144 3.17 -0.37 0.41
N GLU A 145 4.29 -1.02 0.76
CA GLU A 145 4.36 -1.84 1.97
C GLU A 145 4.22 -1.00 3.26
N ALA A 146 4.84 0.18 3.30
CA ALA A 146 4.69 1.10 4.41
C ALA A 146 3.21 1.56 4.58
N SER A 147 2.50 1.83 3.48
CA SER A 147 1.08 2.21 3.52
C SER A 147 0.21 1.09 4.10
N LYS A 148 0.49 -0.17 3.73
CA LYS A 148 -0.20 -1.34 4.31
C LYS A 148 0.02 -1.42 5.82
N GLN A 149 1.28 -1.27 6.26
CA GLN A 149 1.66 -1.41 7.65
C GLN A 149 1.08 -0.29 8.54
N CYS A 150 1.16 0.96 8.10
CA CYS A 150 0.70 2.10 8.90
C CYS A 150 -0.80 2.41 8.75
N GLY A 151 -1.52 1.64 7.94
CA GLY A 151 -2.97 1.74 7.80
C GLY A 151 -3.45 2.85 6.89
N ARG A 152 -2.62 3.41 6.03
CA ARG A 152 -3.02 4.46 5.09
C ARG A 152 -4.05 3.96 4.08
N GLY A 153 -4.94 4.85 3.66
CA GLY A 153 -5.94 4.64 2.62
C GLY A 153 -5.43 4.98 1.22
N LYS A 154 -4.27 5.66 1.13
CA LYS A 154 -3.62 6.05 -0.13
C LYS A 154 -2.16 5.62 -0.13
N ILE A 155 -1.63 5.32 -1.31
CA ILE A 155 -0.23 5.00 -1.51
C ILE A 155 0.47 6.25 -2.03
N PRO A 156 1.50 6.77 -1.36
CA PRO A 156 2.27 7.89 -1.88
C PRO A 156 2.88 7.59 -3.24
N GLU A 157 2.83 8.57 -4.13
CA GLU A 157 3.47 8.49 -5.43
C GLU A 157 4.97 8.83 -5.29
N VAL A 158 5.84 7.97 -5.79
CA VAL A 158 7.28 8.25 -5.91
C VAL A 158 7.59 8.67 -7.33
N MET A 159 7.94 9.93 -7.49
CA MET A 159 8.23 10.53 -8.80
C MET A 159 9.58 10.07 -9.36
N PRO A 160 9.76 10.08 -10.69
CA PRO A 160 11.07 9.91 -11.31
C PRO A 160 12.08 10.98 -10.85
N PHE A 161 13.39 10.67 -10.98
CA PHE A 161 14.48 11.60 -10.61
C PHE A 161 14.72 12.66 -11.67
#